data_518c8e6d58ac00225a7b206b7f200449
#
_entry.id   518c8e6d58ac00225a7b206b7f200449
#
_cell.length_a   1.000
_cell.length_b   1.000
_cell.length_c   1.000
_cell.angle_alpha   90.00
_cell.angle_beta   90.00
_cell.angle_gamma   90.00
#
_symmetry.space_group_name_H-M   'P 1'
#
loop_
_entity.id
_entity.type
_entity.pdbx_description
1 polymer ?
#
loop_
_entity_poly.entity_id
_entity_poly.type
_entity_poly.pdbx_seq_one_letter_code
_entity_poly.pdbx_strand_id
1 'polypeptide(L)'
;MKKIYTSILSCLLCALPLVVSAQLGEVTDITLTFTPVDGGDPVIAEALDTGTGLEVVGDVELQESTEYSLSMAINNGDTDLDTLIAQSAEDYLFFFGFTEGIFASPDGNGNIDNREDPVNYDDADGSGQPLGLATSWTTDCVEELASGTLRIVLQYQPDNKSATSTVEDGTTQWDLTWNVSVINDPAAPPCENEEEIITDVTLTFTSEDSTSIVTTTAQDPDGEGPLGLEVTGTVELLESTVYTLAIELRNEIEGEDITEEIREEDDEHMFFFAWNDEIFDSPDGNGNIDNRDDPVNYNDADGNGLPVG
;
A
#
# COMPACT_ATOMS: atom_id res chain seq x y z
N MET A 1 79.64 39.96 -10.72
CA MET A 1 78.71 39.06 -11.45
C MET A 1 77.53 38.69 -10.50
N LYS A 2 76.40 39.40 -10.66
CA LYS A 2 75.19 39.15 -9.88
C LYS A 2 74.27 38.21 -10.70
N LYS A 3 73.97 37.00 -10.20
CA LYS A 3 73.00 36.08 -10.82
C LYS A 3 71.59 36.46 -10.36
N ILE A 4 70.78 36.84 -11.33
CA ILE A 4 69.34 37.11 -11.14
C ILE A 4 68.64 35.76 -11.33
N TYR A 5 68.00 35.27 -10.28
CA TYR A 5 67.07 34.10 -10.36
C TYR A 5 65.62 34.59 -10.62
N THR A 6 65.15 34.33 -11.82
CA THR A 6 63.76 34.61 -12.19
C THR A 6 62.89 33.40 -11.73
N SER A 7 62.06 33.61 -10.73
CA SER A 7 61.13 32.66 -10.22
C SER A 7 59.86 32.72 -11.08
N ILE A 8 59.61 31.68 -11.87
CA ILE A 8 58.36 31.54 -12.62
C ILE A 8 57.32 30.92 -11.66
N LEU A 9 56.38 31.74 -11.18
CA LEU A 9 55.22 31.32 -10.42
C LEU A 9 54.17 30.79 -11.42
N SER A 10 54.10 29.48 -11.59
CA SER A 10 53.06 28.83 -12.38
C SER A 10 51.76 28.83 -11.58
N CYS A 11 50.83 29.72 -11.93
CA CYS A 11 49.46 29.73 -11.39
C CYS A 11 48.68 28.61 -12.08
N LEU A 12 48.57 27.47 -11.40
CA LEU A 12 47.71 26.41 -11.81
C LEU A 12 46.26 26.86 -11.52
N LEU A 13 45.59 27.39 -12.54
CA LEU A 13 44.15 27.71 -12.48
C LEU A 13 43.40 26.38 -12.49
N CYS A 14 43.02 25.90 -11.30
CA CYS A 14 42.08 24.80 -11.15
C CYS A 14 40.73 25.33 -11.65
N ALA A 15 40.36 25.01 -12.88
CA ALA A 15 38.99 25.18 -13.36
C ALA A 15 38.13 24.14 -12.62
N LEU A 16 37.54 24.54 -11.50
CA LEU A 16 36.41 23.84 -10.94
C LEU A 16 35.30 23.91 -11.99
N PRO A 17 34.70 22.78 -12.38
CA PRO A 17 33.48 22.85 -13.15
C PRO A 17 32.44 23.57 -12.27
N LEU A 18 32.00 24.74 -12.71
CA LEU A 18 30.77 25.33 -12.22
C LEU A 18 29.68 24.37 -12.66
N VAL A 19 29.27 23.48 -11.77
CA VAL A 19 27.97 22.81 -11.88
C VAL A 19 26.95 23.94 -11.72
N VAL A 20 26.50 24.49 -12.82
CA VAL A 20 25.30 25.32 -12.84
C VAL A 20 24.16 24.33 -12.63
N SER A 21 23.77 24.21 -11.39
CA SER A 21 22.49 23.56 -11.02
C SER A 21 21.39 24.33 -11.75
N ALA A 22 20.89 23.76 -12.83
CA ALA A 22 19.91 24.41 -13.66
C ALA A 22 18.54 24.05 -13.11
N GLN A 23 17.91 25.03 -12.46
CA GLN A 23 16.46 25.03 -12.30
C GLN A 23 15.84 24.76 -13.68
N LEU A 24 14.85 23.87 -13.78
CA LEU A 24 14.15 23.58 -15.02
C LEU A 24 13.64 24.90 -15.63
N GLY A 25 13.78 25.00 -16.95
CA GLY A 25 13.14 26.08 -17.70
C GLY A 25 11.61 25.96 -17.63
N GLU A 26 10.95 26.79 -18.40
CA GLU A 26 9.50 26.70 -18.58
C GLU A 26 9.12 25.29 -19.10
N VAL A 27 8.15 24.63 -18.47
CA VAL A 27 7.58 23.36 -18.92
C VAL A 27 6.38 23.68 -19.80
N THR A 28 6.36 23.13 -21.03
CA THR A 28 5.27 23.36 -21.97
C THR A 28 4.26 22.21 -22.03
N ASP A 29 4.73 21.00 -21.76
CA ASP A 29 3.88 19.81 -21.75
C ASP A 29 4.44 18.72 -20.85
N ILE A 30 3.54 17.95 -20.27
CA ILE A 30 3.80 16.76 -19.47
C ILE A 30 2.87 15.67 -19.99
N THR A 31 3.41 14.48 -20.28
CA THR A 31 2.65 13.30 -20.65
C THR A 31 2.88 12.21 -19.63
N LEU A 32 1.80 11.76 -18.99
CA LEU A 32 1.76 10.55 -18.18
C LEU A 32 1.39 9.38 -19.06
N THR A 33 2.14 8.28 -18.98
CA THR A 33 1.83 7.04 -19.70
C THR A 33 1.78 5.88 -18.73
N PHE A 34 0.56 5.39 -18.47
CA PHE A 34 0.31 4.17 -17.71
C PHE A 34 0.28 2.99 -18.68
N THR A 35 1.25 2.12 -18.59
CA THR A 35 1.36 0.93 -19.45
C THR A 35 1.03 -0.31 -18.64
N PRO A 36 -0.04 -1.08 -18.99
CA PRO A 36 -0.34 -2.33 -18.29
C PRO A 36 0.82 -3.32 -18.43
N VAL A 37 1.26 -3.93 -17.33
CA VAL A 37 2.40 -4.85 -17.28
C VAL A 37 2.08 -6.14 -18.06
N ASP A 38 0.86 -6.64 -17.96
CA ASP A 38 0.42 -7.86 -18.66
C ASP A 38 0.05 -7.63 -20.14
N GLY A 39 0.24 -6.40 -20.60
CA GLY A 39 -0.03 -6.00 -21.99
C GLY A 39 -1.40 -5.34 -22.15
N GLY A 40 -1.55 -4.60 -23.22
CA GLY A 40 -2.72 -3.79 -23.51
C GLY A 40 -2.33 -2.43 -24.07
N ASP A 41 -3.31 -1.60 -24.36
CA ASP A 41 -3.07 -0.25 -24.82
C ASP A 41 -2.74 0.66 -23.61
N PRO A 42 -1.71 1.51 -23.71
CA PRO A 42 -1.38 2.43 -22.61
C PRO A 42 -2.46 3.50 -22.43
N VAL A 43 -2.69 3.91 -21.20
CA VAL A 43 -3.51 5.07 -20.86
C VAL A 43 -2.61 6.30 -20.81
N ILE A 44 -3.01 7.36 -21.52
CA ILE A 44 -2.22 8.60 -21.65
C ILE A 44 -3.04 9.76 -21.08
N ALA A 45 -2.41 10.55 -20.21
CA ALA A 45 -2.95 11.82 -19.73
C ALA A 45 -1.90 12.92 -19.87
N GLU A 46 -2.34 14.14 -20.14
CA GLU A 46 -1.45 15.23 -20.48
C GLU A 46 -1.71 16.46 -19.59
N ALA A 47 -0.71 17.31 -19.48
CA ALA A 47 -0.85 18.69 -19.05
C ALA A 47 -0.11 19.59 -20.02
N LEU A 48 -0.78 20.66 -20.47
CA LEU A 48 -0.30 21.55 -21.52
C LEU A 48 -0.24 22.98 -21.01
N ASP A 49 0.81 23.73 -21.40
CA ASP A 49 0.86 25.17 -21.15
C ASP A 49 -0.15 25.92 -22.04
N THR A 50 -1.09 26.60 -21.42
CA THR A 50 -2.12 27.41 -22.09
C THR A 50 -1.71 28.89 -22.21
N GLY A 51 -0.47 29.23 -21.82
CA GLY A 51 0.04 30.60 -21.75
C GLY A 51 -0.27 31.31 -20.43
N THR A 52 -0.97 30.62 -19.51
CA THR A 52 -1.21 31.05 -18.12
C THR A 52 -0.65 30.05 -17.11
N GLY A 53 -0.01 29.00 -17.59
CA GLY A 53 0.55 27.89 -16.85
C GLY A 53 0.06 26.53 -17.38
N LEU A 54 0.59 25.46 -16.79
CA LEU A 54 0.19 24.09 -17.11
C LEU A 54 -1.25 23.83 -16.67
N GLU A 55 -2.05 23.30 -17.57
CA GLU A 55 -3.42 22.84 -17.31
C GLU A 55 -3.54 21.36 -17.69
N VAL A 56 -4.12 20.56 -16.79
CA VAL A 56 -4.37 19.13 -17.03
C VAL A 56 -5.44 18.96 -18.10
N VAL A 57 -5.19 18.06 -19.04
CA VAL A 57 -6.06 17.71 -20.16
C VAL A 57 -6.37 16.22 -20.12
N GLY A 58 -7.66 15.89 -20.03
CA GLY A 58 -8.12 14.51 -19.94
C GLY A 58 -8.06 13.93 -18.53
N ASP A 59 -8.74 12.81 -18.37
CA ASP A 59 -8.80 12.04 -17.14
C ASP A 59 -7.97 10.75 -17.33
N VAL A 60 -7.50 10.14 -16.23
CA VAL A 60 -6.83 8.84 -16.23
C VAL A 60 -7.88 7.76 -15.97
N GLU A 61 -8.16 6.92 -16.95
CA GLU A 61 -9.12 5.81 -16.83
C GLU A 61 -8.35 4.49 -16.83
N LEU A 62 -8.23 3.84 -15.68
CA LEU A 62 -7.50 2.59 -15.48
C LEU A 62 -8.47 1.41 -15.33
N GLN A 63 -8.03 0.21 -15.66
CA GLN A 63 -8.78 -1.02 -15.38
C GLN A 63 -8.51 -1.46 -13.94
N GLU A 64 -9.49 -2.07 -13.27
CA GLU A 64 -9.33 -2.64 -11.94
C GLU A 64 -8.30 -3.78 -11.90
N SER A 65 -7.79 -4.09 -10.71
CA SER A 65 -6.89 -5.22 -10.44
C SER A 65 -5.75 -5.35 -11.45
N THR A 66 -5.26 -4.22 -11.96
CA THR A 66 -4.28 -4.17 -13.05
C THR A 66 -3.00 -3.49 -12.61
N GLU A 67 -1.87 -4.16 -12.83
CA GLU A 67 -0.54 -3.57 -12.61
C GLU A 67 -0.13 -2.69 -13.79
N TYR A 68 0.28 -1.44 -13.49
CA TYR A 68 0.75 -0.46 -14.45
C TYR A 68 2.17 0.01 -14.14
N SER A 69 2.98 0.19 -15.17
CA SER A 69 4.15 1.06 -15.08
C SER A 69 3.78 2.46 -15.53
N LEU A 70 4.03 3.46 -14.69
CA LEU A 70 3.90 4.87 -15.06
C LEU A 70 5.25 5.41 -15.50
N SER A 71 5.28 6.03 -16.65
CA SER A 71 6.40 6.85 -17.12
C SER A 71 5.95 8.27 -17.44
N MET A 72 6.85 9.25 -17.23
CA MET A 72 6.57 10.65 -17.49
C MET A 72 7.53 11.20 -18.57
N ALA A 73 6.96 11.86 -19.58
CA ALA A 73 7.69 12.68 -20.51
C ALA A 73 7.40 14.16 -20.21
N ILE A 74 8.45 14.98 -20.09
CA ILE A 74 8.36 16.39 -19.70
C ILE A 74 9.15 17.21 -20.69
N ASN A 75 8.51 18.22 -21.31
CA ASN A 75 9.13 18.97 -22.37
C ASN A 75 9.03 20.51 -22.18
N ASN A 76 9.98 21.21 -22.83
CA ASN A 76 9.87 22.62 -23.16
C ASN A 76 9.98 22.75 -24.69
N GLY A 77 8.86 22.75 -25.38
CA GLY A 77 8.83 22.67 -26.83
C GLY A 77 9.54 21.42 -27.35
N ASP A 78 10.64 21.61 -28.10
CA ASP A 78 11.44 20.51 -28.63
C ASP A 78 12.52 19.99 -27.65
N THR A 79 12.58 20.53 -26.43
CA THR A 79 13.60 20.16 -25.43
C THR A 79 13.02 19.14 -24.47
N ASP A 80 13.66 17.98 -24.41
CA ASP A 80 13.39 16.90 -23.47
C ASP A 80 13.95 17.27 -22.09
N LEU A 81 13.06 17.54 -21.12
CA LEU A 81 13.41 17.90 -19.75
C LEU A 81 13.50 16.69 -18.83
N ASP A 82 12.81 15.59 -19.09
CA ASP A 82 12.92 14.37 -18.28
C ASP A 82 14.35 13.79 -18.35
N THR A 83 14.97 13.81 -19.52
CA THR A 83 16.40 13.48 -19.65
C THR A 83 17.30 14.40 -18.80
N LEU A 84 17.02 15.71 -18.73
CA LEU A 84 17.77 16.64 -17.89
C LEU A 84 17.55 16.39 -16.41
N ILE A 85 16.31 16.10 -16.00
CA ILE A 85 15.95 15.70 -14.64
C ILE A 85 16.71 14.42 -14.26
N ALA A 86 16.70 13.40 -15.12
CA ALA A 86 17.40 12.14 -14.89
C ALA A 86 18.93 12.33 -14.78
N GLN A 87 19.53 13.25 -15.56
CA GLN A 87 20.95 13.59 -15.46
C GLN A 87 21.32 14.36 -14.17
N SER A 88 20.35 15.02 -13.55
CA SER A 88 20.46 15.76 -12.30
C SER A 88 19.60 15.14 -11.19
N ALA A 89 19.44 13.81 -11.22
CA ALA A 89 18.54 13.07 -10.32
C ALA A 89 18.80 13.35 -8.82
N GLU A 90 20.02 13.73 -8.46
CA GLU A 90 20.40 14.09 -7.09
C GLU A 90 19.71 15.37 -6.58
N ASP A 91 19.22 16.20 -7.49
CA ASP A 91 18.60 17.50 -7.19
C ASP A 91 17.06 17.45 -7.31
N TYR A 92 16.48 16.40 -7.85
CA TYR A 92 15.04 16.32 -8.11
C TYR A 92 14.38 15.14 -7.41
N LEU A 93 13.10 15.34 -6.99
CA LEU A 93 12.25 14.30 -6.43
C LEU A 93 10.80 14.58 -6.79
N PHE A 94 10.12 13.55 -7.27
CA PHE A 94 8.68 13.56 -7.45
C PHE A 94 7.99 13.04 -6.19
N PHE A 95 6.93 13.72 -5.80
CA PHE A 95 6.01 13.30 -4.74
C PHE A 95 4.65 12.99 -5.36
N PHE A 96 3.99 12.00 -4.81
CA PHE A 96 2.70 11.53 -5.29
C PHE A 96 1.68 11.56 -4.16
N GLY A 97 0.49 12.06 -4.45
CA GLY A 97 -0.68 11.99 -3.59
C GLY A 97 -1.85 11.47 -4.38
N PHE A 98 -2.64 10.58 -3.82
CA PHE A 98 -3.78 9.98 -4.49
C PHE A 98 -4.92 9.72 -3.52
N THR A 99 -6.12 9.52 -4.06
CA THR A 99 -7.28 9.17 -3.26
C THR A 99 -7.12 7.72 -2.80
N GLU A 100 -7.29 7.48 -1.50
CA GLU A 100 -7.29 6.16 -0.87
C GLU A 100 -8.37 5.26 -1.53
N GLY A 101 -8.05 3.97 -1.71
CA GLY A 101 -8.93 3.00 -2.37
C GLY A 101 -8.98 3.10 -3.92
N ILE A 102 -8.07 3.86 -4.55
CA ILE A 102 -7.87 3.85 -6.01
C ILE A 102 -6.80 2.85 -6.42
N PHE A 103 -5.79 2.69 -5.57
CA PHE A 103 -4.68 1.77 -5.79
C PHE A 103 -4.53 0.81 -4.61
N ALA A 104 -4.46 -0.47 -4.91
CA ALA A 104 -4.06 -1.52 -3.96
C ALA A 104 -2.54 -1.45 -3.68
N SER A 105 -1.75 -1.00 -4.68
CA SER A 105 -0.32 -0.76 -4.49
C SER A 105 0.16 0.42 -5.35
N PRO A 106 0.84 1.44 -4.77
CA PRO A 106 1.09 1.59 -3.33
C PRO A 106 -0.21 1.86 -2.57
N ASP A 107 -0.32 1.30 -1.36
CA ASP A 107 -1.45 1.49 -0.46
C ASP A 107 -1.46 2.89 0.18
N GLY A 108 -2.64 3.34 0.65
CA GLY A 108 -2.83 4.62 1.34
C GLY A 108 -3.11 5.79 0.40
N ASN A 109 -2.47 6.95 0.66
CA ASN A 109 -2.73 8.19 -0.05
C ASN A 109 -1.48 8.87 -0.63
N GLY A 110 -0.34 8.17 -0.63
CA GLY A 110 0.93 8.66 -1.16
C GLY A 110 1.71 9.57 -0.22
N ASN A 111 2.88 10.05 -0.67
CA ASN A 111 3.90 10.62 0.18
C ASN A 111 4.01 12.16 0.16
N ILE A 112 2.95 12.86 -0.28
CA ILE A 112 2.91 14.34 -0.25
C ILE A 112 2.78 14.85 1.19
N ASP A 113 1.84 14.27 1.96
CA ASP A 113 1.57 14.73 3.33
C ASP A 113 2.47 14.03 4.35
N ASN A 114 2.90 12.82 4.08
CA ASN A 114 3.81 12.05 4.90
C ASN A 114 4.84 11.33 4.03
N ARG A 115 6.12 11.72 4.16
CA ARG A 115 7.24 11.19 3.37
C ARG A 115 7.45 9.67 3.54
N GLU A 116 7.01 9.12 4.66
CA GLU A 116 7.17 7.69 4.99
C GLU A 116 6.10 6.82 4.34
N ASP A 117 5.01 7.42 3.85
CA ASP A 117 3.97 6.67 3.18
C ASP A 117 4.47 6.09 1.84
N PRO A 118 3.99 4.91 1.45
CA PRO A 118 4.54 4.17 0.34
C PRO A 118 4.30 4.85 -1.01
N VAL A 119 5.31 4.80 -1.86
CA VAL A 119 5.25 5.02 -3.32
C VAL A 119 6.23 4.06 -3.97
N ASN A 120 5.81 3.34 -4.99
CA ASN A 120 6.63 2.35 -5.68
C ASN A 120 7.50 3.03 -6.74
N TYR A 121 8.65 3.55 -6.33
CA TYR A 121 9.62 4.15 -7.23
C TYR A 121 10.46 3.09 -7.95
N ASP A 122 10.49 3.12 -9.28
CA ASP A 122 11.30 2.22 -10.10
C ASP A 122 12.64 2.82 -10.50
N ASP A 123 12.84 4.10 -10.23
CA ASP A 123 14.07 4.82 -10.53
C ASP A 123 14.67 5.52 -9.30
N ALA A 124 15.98 5.70 -9.33
CA ALA A 124 16.73 6.32 -8.24
C ALA A 124 17.94 7.10 -8.76
N ASP A 125 18.43 8.04 -7.94
CA ASP A 125 19.68 8.75 -8.18
C ASP A 125 20.92 7.88 -7.88
N GLY A 126 22.12 8.46 -8.11
CA GLY A 126 23.40 7.80 -7.87
C GLY A 126 23.66 7.40 -6.41
N SER A 127 22.91 7.97 -5.46
CA SER A 127 22.97 7.68 -4.02
C SER A 127 21.92 6.64 -3.58
N GLY A 128 21.05 6.20 -4.49
CA GLY A 128 19.96 5.27 -4.21
C GLY A 128 18.71 5.94 -3.63
N GLN A 129 18.61 7.27 -3.68
CA GLN A 129 17.38 7.97 -3.31
C GLN A 129 16.41 7.97 -4.50
N PRO A 130 15.10 7.82 -4.27
CA PRO A 130 14.12 7.76 -5.34
C PRO A 130 14.13 9.05 -6.20
N LEU A 131 13.76 8.93 -7.47
CA LEU A 131 13.54 10.05 -8.37
C LEU A 131 12.04 10.22 -8.70
N GLY A 132 11.44 9.25 -9.34
CA GLY A 132 10.00 9.17 -9.61
C GLY A 132 9.57 9.52 -11.02
N LEU A 133 10.48 9.50 -12.01
CA LEU A 133 10.11 9.52 -13.43
C LEU A 133 9.49 8.21 -13.89
N ALA A 134 9.80 7.13 -13.19
CA ALA A 134 9.22 5.81 -13.37
C ALA A 134 8.72 5.26 -12.03
N THR A 135 7.49 4.78 -12.00
CA THR A 135 6.82 4.21 -10.81
C THR A 135 5.90 3.07 -11.21
N SER A 136 5.62 2.16 -10.27
CA SER A 136 4.70 1.03 -10.45
C SER A 136 3.43 1.21 -9.63
N TRP A 137 2.29 0.83 -10.19
CA TRP A 137 0.97 1.03 -9.61
C TRP A 137 0.09 -0.20 -9.86
N THR A 138 -0.61 -0.67 -8.85
CA THR A 138 -1.68 -1.66 -9.03
C THR A 138 -2.99 -1.00 -8.64
N THR A 139 -3.96 -1.01 -9.53
CA THR A 139 -5.31 -0.49 -9.21
C THR A 139 -6.03 -1.45 -8.29
N ASP A 140 -6.88 -0.88 -7.44
CA ASP A 140 -7.73 -1.66 -6.57
C ASP A 140 -8.80 -2.44 -7.38
N CYS A 141 -9.33 -3.47 -6.79
CA CYS A 141 -10.53 -4.12 -7.29
C CYS A 141 -11.74 -3.25 -6.96
N VAL A 142 -12.65 -3.08 -7.90
CA VAL A 142 -13.82 -2.22 -7.69
C VAL A 142 -15.07 -2.89 -8.28
N GLU A 143 -16.13 -3.00 -7.51
CA GLU A 143 -17.42 -3.53 -8.00
C GLU A 143 -18.17 -2.54 -8.88
N GLU A 144 -17.93 -1.24 -8.65
CA GLU A 144 -18.48 -0.13 -9.42
C GLU A 144 -17.34 0.83 -9.79
N LEU A 145 -17.64 1.84 -10.62
CA LEU A 145 -16.68 2.88 -10.99
C LEU A 145 -16.15 3.60 -9.74
N ALA A 146 -14.88 3.42 -9.41
CA ALA A 146 -14.21 4.24 -8.40
C ALA A 146 -13.62 5.50 -9.04
N SER A 147 -13.68 6.62 -8.34
CA SER A 147 -13.18 7.91 -8.83
C SER A 147 -12.43 8.66 -7.75
N GLY A 148 -11.30 9.23 -8.12
CA GLY A 148 -10.44 9.99 -7.23
C GLY A 148 -9.50 10.91 -7.99
N THR A 149 -8.36 11.22 -7.37
CA THR A 149 -7.35 12.12 -7.92
C THR A 149 -5.96 11.53 -7.78
N LEU A 150 -5.08 11.86 -8.72
CA LEU A 150 -3.64 11.67 -8.64
C LEU A 150 -2.97 13.03 -8.73
N ARG A 151 -2.32 13.45 -7.65
CA ARG A 151 -1.52 14.67 -7.57
C ARG A 151 -0.05 14.33 -7.66
N ILE A 152 0.68 15.00 -8.54
CA ILE A 152 2.12 14.82 -8.71
C ILE A 152 2.79 16.16 -8.53
N VAL A 153 3.83 16.20 -7.69
CA VAL A 153 4.60 17.40 -7.40
C VAL A 153 6.06 17.14 -7.70
N LEU A 154 6.66 17.95 -8.57
CA LEU A 154 8.11 17.93 -8.78
C LEU A 154 8.79 19.00 -7.93
N GLN A 155 9.71 18.55 -7.07
CA GLN A 155 10.56 19.41 -6.25
C GLN A 155 11.99 19.43 -6.76
N TYR A 156 12.58 20.63 -6.81
CA TYR A 156 13.99 20.85 -6.96
C TYR A 156 14.63 21.09 -5.60
N GLN A 157 15.47 20.16 -5.14
CA GLN A 157 16.02 20.08 -3.79
C GLN A 157 17.57 19.97 -3.82
N PRO A 158 18.29 20.91 -4.43
CA PRO A 158 19.73 20.82 -4.55
C PRO A 158 20.39 20.79 -3.16
N ASP A 159 21.31 19.84 -2.97
CA ASP A 159 22.03 19.60 -1.71
C ASP A 159 21.13 19.18 -0.51
N ASN A 160 19.82 19.07 -0.68
CA ASN A 160 18.85 18.76 0.39
C ASN A 160 18.11 17.44 0.20
N LYS A 161 18.14 16.86 -1.00
CA LYS A 161 17.45 15.60 -1.28
C LYS A 161 17.97 14.48 -0.37
N SER A 162 17.08 13.80 0.34
CA SER A 162 17.38 12.74 1.29
C SER A 162 16.18 11.81 1.46
N ALA A 163 16.36 10.74 2.21
CA ALA A 163 15.26 9.81 2.56
C ALA A 163 14.14 10.48 3.36
N THR A 164 14.41 11.60 4.02
CA THR A 164 13.44 12.32 4.86
C THR A 164 12.99 13.66 4.29
N SER A 165 13.48 14.04 3.10
CA SER A 165 13.05 15.30 2.48
C SER A 165 11.59 15.24 2.07
N THR A 166 10.86 16.32 2.31
CA THR A 166 9.43 16.48 2.09
C THR A 166 9.13 17.36 0.87
N VAL A 167 7.89 17.48 0.52
CA VAL A 167 7.42 18.38 -0.54
C VAL A 167 7.71 19.86 -0.24
N GLU A 168 8.03 20.20 1.02
CA GLU A 168 8.36 21.58 1.44
C GLU A 168 9.87 21.88 1.41
N ASP A 169 10.73 20.87 1.25
CA ASP A 169 12.19 21.00 1.33
C ASP A 169 12.85 21.38 0.01
N GLY A 170 12.22 22.21 -0.81
CA GLY A 170 12.77 22.60 -2.10
C GLY A 170 12.01 23.72 -2.79
N THR A 171 12.18 23.76 -4.09
CA THR A 171 11.43 24.68 -4.96
C THR A 171 10.52 23.87 -5.86
N THR A 172 9.22 24.07 -5.72
CA THR A 172 8.24 23.43 -6.59
C THR A 172 8.44 23.87 -8.03
N GLN A 173 8.68 22.92 -8.91
CA GLN A 173 8.78 23.15 -10.34
C GLN A 173 7.39 23.16 -10.97
N TRP A 174 6.55 22.20 -10.59
CA TRP A 174 5.14 22.14 -10.90
C TRP A 174 4.39 21.24 -9.88
N ASP A 175 3.07 21.43 -9.82
CA ASP A 175 2.14 20.76 -8.92
C ASP A 175 0.82 20.61 -9.66
N LEU A 176 0.48 19.40 -10.06
CA LEU A 176 -0.66 19.12 -10.92
C LEU A 176 -1.48 17.97 -10.35
N THR A 177 -2.79 18.04 -10.61
CA THR A 177 -3.74 17.01 -10.16
C THR A 177 -4.59 16.54 -11.33
N TRP A 178 -4.54 15.25 -11.63
CA TRP A 178 -5.38 14.55 -12.58
C TRP A 178 -6.57 13.91 -11.88
N ASN A 179 -7.74 13.88 -12.53
CA ASN A 179 -8.79 12.97 -12.12
C ASN A 179 -8.39 11.55 -12.53
N VAL A 180 -8.64 10.59 -11.66
CA VAL A 180 -8.42 9.17 -11.91
C VAL A 180 -9.73 8.44 -11.70
N SER A 181 -10.02 7.50 -12.57
CA SER A 181 -11.10 6.54 -12.37
C SER A 181 -10.59 5.12 -12.61
N VAL A 182 -11.05 4.19 -11.78
CA VAL A 182 -10.86 2.76 -11.97
C VAL A 182 -12.17 2.19 -12.47
N ILE A 183 -12.10 1.53 -13.62
CA ILE A 183 -13.26 0.99 -14.33
C ILE A 183 -13.36 -0.49 -14.01
N ASN A 184 -14.51 -0.91 -13.50
CA ASN A 184 -14.82 -2.32 -13.34
C ASN A 184 -14.84 -3.04 -14.69
N ASP A 185 -14.15 -4.17 -14.81
CA ASP A 185 -14.25 -5.09 -15.94
C ASP A 185 -15.29 -6.17 -15.63
N PRO A 186 -16.50 -6.11 -16.24
CA PRO A 186 -17.52 -7.12 -15.96
C PRO A 186 -17.13 -8.55 -16.38
N ALA A 187 -15.98 -8.73 -17.02
CA ALA A 187 -15.41 -10.04 -17.36
C ALA A 187 -14.32 -10.50 -16.36
N ALA A 188 -13.85 -9.59 -15.49
CA ALA A 188 -12.97 -9.96 -14.38
C ALA A 188 -13.74 -10.81 -13.35
N PRO A 189 -13.06 -11.64 -12.54
CA PRO A 189 -13.69 -12.22 -11.37
C PRO A 189 -14.18 -11.08 -10.45
N PRO A 190 -15.29 -11.26 -9.72
CA PRO A 190 -15.71 -10.28 -8.74
C PRO A 190 -14.56 -10.01 -7.75
N CYS A 191 -14.53 -8.81 -7.20
CA CYS A 191 -13.59 -8.49 -6.14
C CYS A 191 -13.69 -9.53 -5.04
N GLU A 192 -12.59 -10.11 -4.67
CA GLU A 192 -12.58 -10.92 -3.45
C GLU A 192 -12.96 -9.98 -2.30
N ASN A 193 -14.01 -10.35 -1.60
CA ASN A 193 -14.45 -9.57 -0.45
C ASN A 193 -13.48 -9.92 0.68
N GLU A 194 -12.51 -9.04 0.93
CA GLU A 194 -11.55 -9.23 2.03
C GLU A 194 -12.17 -8.99 3.42
N GLU A 195 -13.46 -8.62 3.46
CA GLU A 195 -14.22 -8.47 4.71
C GLU A 195 -15.16 -9.65 4.88
N GLU A 196 -14.76 -10.65 5.67
CA GLU A 196 -15.62 -11.78 6.03
C GLU A 196 -16.75 -11.33 6.94
N ILE A 197 -17.96 -11.23 6.40
CA ILE A 197 -19.15 -10.97 7.18
C ILE A 197 -19.53 -12.23 7.95
N ILE A 198 -19.21 -12.27 9.23
CA ILE A 198 -19.53 -13.40 10.11
C ILE A 198 -20.88 -13.17 10.77
N THR A 199 -21.90 -13.90 10.30
CA THR A 199 -23.23 -13.85 10.91
C THR A 199 -23.48 -14.94 11.95
N ASP A 200 -22.75 -16.05 11.85
CA ASP A 200 -22.90 -17.21 12.73
C ASP A 200 -21.55 -17.75 13.18
N VAL A 201 -21.40 -17.89 14.49
CA VAL A 201 -20.23 -18.50 15.12
C VAL A 201 -20.71 -19.73 15.90
N THR A 202 -20.16 -20.90 15.62
CA THR A 202 -20.44 -22.13 16.36
C THR A 202 -19.18 -22.64 17.04
N LEU A 203 -19.20 -22.73 18.36
CA LEU A 203 -18.13 -23.34 19.16
C LEU A 203 -18.54 -24.76 19.55
N THR A 204 -17.73 -25.76 19.22
CA THR A 204 -17.97 -27.17 19.56
C THR A 204 -16.81 -27.72 20.38
N PHE A 205 -17.06 -28.01 21.64
CA PHE A 205 -16.14 -28.68 22.56
C PHE A 205 -16.39 -30.19 22.54
N THR A 206 -15.42 -30.98 22.12
CA THR A 206 -15.49 -32.42 22.08
C THR A 206 -14.51 -33.04 23.06
N SER A 207 -14.97 -33.86 24.03
CA SER A 207 -14.07 -34.60 24.93
C SER A 207 -13.20 -35.59 24.16
N GLU A 208 -12.00 -35.89 24.65
CA GLU A 208 -11.03 -36.78 24.00
C GLU A 208 -11.67 -38.19 23.71
N ASP A 209 -12.53 -38.71 24.61
CA ASP A 209 -13.22 -39.97 24.44
C ASP A 209 -14.53 -39.85 23.62
N SER A 210 -14.88 -38.66 23.15
CA SER A 210 -16.06 -38.30 22.38
C SER A 210 -17.38 -38.62 23.12
N THR A 211 -17.37 -38.75 24.46
CA THR A 211 -18.58 -39.01 25.25
C THR A 211 -19.32 -37.76 25.65
N SER A 212 -18.66 -36.59 25.63
CA SER A 212 -19.22 -35.29 25.89
C SER A 212 -18.98 -34.35 24.72
N ILE A 213 -20.06 -33.83 24.14
CA ILE A 213 -20.01 -32.78 23.09
C ILE A 213 -20.86 -31.62 23.60
N VAL A 214 -20.25 -30.41 23.67
CA VAL A 214 -20.95 -29.21 24.09
C VAL A 214 -20.82 -28.18 22.96
N THR A 215 -21.95 -27.67 22.50
CA THR A 215 -22.02 -26.68 21.42
C THR A 215 -22.68 -25.41 21.92
N THR A 216 -22.14 -24.26 21.56
CA THR A 216 -22.74 -22.93 21.75
C THR A 216 -22.63 -22.15 20.45
N THR A 217 -23.59 -21.24 20.23
CA THR A 217 -23.63 -20.43 19.03
C THR A 217 -23.74 -18.95 19.38
N ALA A 218 -23.20 -18.10 18.53
CA ALA A 218 -23.49 -16.68 18.51
C ALA A 218 -23.99 -16.33 17.11
N GLN A 219 -24.99 -15.46 17.03
CA GLN A 219 -25.63 -15.08 15.77
C GLN A 219 -25.76 -13.56 15.68
N ASP A 220 -25.48 -13.05 14.51
CA ASP A 220 -25.73 -11.67 14.10
C ASP A 220 -26.68 -11.70 12.89
N PRO A 221 -27.99 -11.50 13.10
CA PRO A 221 -28.97 -11.72 12.03
C PRO A 221 -29.02 -10.66 10.95
N ASP A 222 -28.30 -9.53 11.12
CA ASP A 222 -28.23 -8.45 10.15
C ASP A 222 -26.80 -8.14 9.66
N GLY A 223 -25.81 -8.97 10.04
CA GLY A 223 -24.42 -8.85 9.58
C GLY A 223 -23.80 -7.50 9.95
N GLU A 224 -23.48 -6.67 8.98
CA GLU A 224 -22.98 -5.31 9.21
C GLU A 224 -24.03 -4.31 9.76
N GLY A 225 -25.20 -4.81 10.11
CA GLY A 225 -26.29 -4.01 10.66
C GLY A 225 -26.03 -3.48 12.06
N PRO A 226 -26.99 -2.71 12.63
CA PRO A 226 -26.83 -2.13 13.97
C PRO A 226 -27.04 -3.12 15.13
N LEU A 227 -27.44 -4.36 14.86
CA LEU A 227 -27.57 -5.39 15.88
C LEU A 227 -26.19 -6.01 16.12
N GLY A 228 -25.93 -6.46 17.30
CA GLY A 228 -24.68 -7.14 17.62
C GLY A 228 -24.91 -8.65 17.78
N LEU A 229 -23.82 -9.42 17.81
CA LEU A 229 -23.82 -10.86 18.05
C LEU A 229 -24.62 -11.22 19.33
N GLU A 230 -25.65 -12.07 19.18
CA GLU A 230 -26.40 -12.67 20.30
C GLU A 230 -25.87 -14.08 20.59
N VAL A 231 -25.27 -14.25 21.77
CA VAL A 231 -24.78 -15.56 22.22
C VAL A 231 -25.96 -16.39 22.75
N THR A 232 -26.14 -17.58 22.21
CA THR A 232 -27.14 -18.53 22.66
C THR A 232 -26.52 -19.79 23.28
N GLY A 233 -26.94 -20.12 24.48
CA GLY A 233 -26.46 -21.28 25.22
C GLY A 233 -25.37 -20.89 26.26
N THR A 234 -25.00 -21.90 27.03
CA THR A 234 -23.95 -21.81 28.06
C THR A 234 -22.98 -22.96 27.84
N VAL A 235 -21.69 -22.70 27.91
CA VAL A 235 -20.67 -23.73 27.85
C VAL A 235 -20.55 -24.38 29.22
N GLU A 236 -21.00 -25.62 29.34
CA GLU A 236 -20.89 -26.44 30.56
C GLU A 236 -20.00 -27.65 30.29
N LEU A 237 -18.77 -27.59 30.73
CA LEU A 237 -17.77 -28.67 30.57
C LEU A 237 -17.66 -29.52 31.81
N LEU A 238 -17.32 -30.80 31.63
CA LEU A 238 -17.05 -31.72 32.75
C LEU A 238 -15.67 -31.42 33.33
N GLU A 239 -15.60 -31.43 34.66
CA GLU A 239 -14.34 -31.27 35.37
C GLU A 239 -13.31 -32.36 35.02
N SER A 240 -12.02 -32.02 35.04
CA SER A 240 -10.91 -32.95 34.80
C SER A 240 -11.01 -33.70 33.46
N THR A 241 -11.59 -33.06 32.45
CA THR A 241 -11.80 -33.63 31.12
C THR A 241 -11.06 -32.79 30.07
N VAL A 242 -10.34 -33.46 29.18
CA VAL A 242 -9.67 -32.80 28.05
C VAL A 242 -10.68 -32.64 26.92
N TYR A 243 -10.75 -31.43 26.38
CA TYR A 243 -11.60 -31.09 25.24
C TYR A 243 -10.76 -30.53 24.10
N THR A 244 -11.20 -30.82 22.86
CA THR A 244 -10.82 -30.09 21.67
C THR A 244 -11.93 -29.11 21.33
N LEU A 245 -11.61 -27.84 21.10
CA LEU A 245 -12.51 -26.84 20.55
C LEU A 245 -12.38 -26.81 19.04
N ALA A 246 -13.51 -26.85 18.35
CA ALA A 246 -13.63 -26.52 16.95
C ALA A 246 -14.51 -25.27 16.80
N ILE A 247 -14.10 -24.38 15.91
CA ILE A 247 -14.78 -23.13 15.56
C ILE A 247 -15.32 -23.30 14.15
N GLU A 248 -16.60 -22.99 13.94
CA GLU A 248 -17.23 -22.90 12.62
C GLU A 248 -17.82 -21.50 12.47
N LEU A 249 -17.46 -20.81 11.38
CA LEU A 249 -17.90 -19.47 11.04
C LEU A 249 -18.69 -19.51 9.74
N ARG A 250 -19.79 -18.78 9.68
CA ARG A 250 -20.65 -18.74 8.49
C ARG A 250 -21.22 -17.35 8.26
N ASN A 251 -21.42 -17.02 7.00
CA ASN A 251 -22.30 -15.97 6.54
C ASN A 251 -23.62 -16.63 6.08
N GLU A 252 -24.60 -16.76 6.97
CA GLU A 252 -25.90 -17.37 6.63
C GLU A 252 -26.77 -16.46 5.76
N ILE A 253 -26.43 -15.15 5.65
CA ILE A 253 -27.14 -14.20 4.77
C ILE A 253 -26.81 -14.51 3.30
N GLU A 254 -25.56 -14.80 2.99
CA GLU A 254 -25.08 -15.11 1.64
C GLU A 254 -24.90 -16.60 1.41
N GLY A 255 -24.88 -17.40 2.47
CA GLY A 255 -24.77 -18.85 2.45
C GLY A 255 -23.34 -19.36 2.28
N GLU A 256 -22.36 -18.59 2.77
CA GLU A 256 -20.93 -18.84 2.65
C GLU A 256 -20.35 -19.55 3.87
N ASP A 257 -19.29 -20.32 3.65
CA ASP A 257 -18.53 -21.02 4.70
C ASP A 257 -17.23 -20.26 4.99
N ILE A 258 -17.32 -19.26 5.87
CA ILE A 258 -16.19 -18.41 6.26
C ILE A 258 -15.05 -19.22 6.94
N THR A 259 -15.37 -20.39 7.52
CA THR A 259 -14.33 -21.25 8.11
C THR A 259 -13.37 -21.77 7.05
N GLU A 260 -13.85 -22.02 5.82
CA GLU A 260 -13.01 -22.50 4.73
C GLU A 260 -12.16 -21.37 4.16
N GLU A 261 -12.70 -20.17 4.06
CA GLU A 261 -11.97 -18.95 3.66
C GLU A 261 -10.82 -18.68 4.60
N ILE A 262 -11.06 -18.61 5.92
CA ILE A 262 -9.99 -18.41 6.93
C ILE A 262 -8.91 -19.52 6.87
N ARG A 263 -9.24 -20.74 6.42
CA ARG A 263 -8.25 -21.78 6.23
C ARG A 263 -7.42 -21.60 4.96
N GLU A 264 -8.00 -21.04 3.91
CA GLU A 264 -7.28 -20.72 2.66
C GLU A 264 -6.37 -19.51 2.84
N GLU A 265 -6.74 -18.60 3.74
CA GLU A 265 -6.03 -17.37 4.11
C GLU A 265 -5.38 -17.48 5.51
N ASP A 266 -4.85 -18.63 5.84
CA ASP A 266 -4.34 -18.96 7.17
C ASP A 266 -3.16 -18.11 7.65
N ASP A 267 -2.49 -17.38 6.75
CA ASP A 267 -1.42 -16.44 7.04
C ASP A 267 -1.91 -15.01 7.35
N GLU A 268 -3.20 -14.73 7.13
CA GLU A 268 -3.82 -13.42 7.38
C GLU A 268 -4.64 -13.41 8.68
N HIS A 269 -5.09 -14.58 9.17
CA HIS A 269 -6.00 -14.71 10.30
C HIS A 269 -5.36 -15.34 11.53
N MET A 270 -5.81 -14.91 12.71
CA MET A 270 -5.46 -15.51 13.98
C MET A 270 -6.59 -15.32 15.00
N PHE A 271 -7.02 -16.41 15.64
CA PHE A 271 -7.96 -16.33 16.75
C PHE A 271 -7.27 -16.00 18.07
N PHE A 272 -7.85 -15.09 18.82
CA PHE A 272 -7.46 -14.77 20.18
C PHE A 272 -8.53 -15.22 21.17
N PHE A 273 -8.08 -15.77 22.28
CA PHE A 273 -8.96 -16.37 23.27
C PHE A 273 -8.85 -15.66 24.63
N ALA A 274 -9.97 -15.54 25.33
CA ALA A 274 -10.03 -15.10 26.70
C ALA A 274 -10.95 -15.96 27.53
N TRP A 275 -10.55 -16.28 28.76
CA TRP A 275 -11.36 -16.97 29.75
C TRP A 275 -11.04 -16.46 31.15
N ASN A 276 -11.88 -16.80 32.13
CA ASN A 276 -11.58 -16.46 33.51
C ASN A 276 -10.47 -17.36 34.06
N ASP A 277 -9.54 -16.78 34.85
CA ASP A 277 -8.52 -17.55 35.54
C ASP A 277 -9.10 -18.79 36.28
N GLU A 278 -8.33 -19.86 36.33
CA GLU A 278 -8.68 -21.11 37.01
C GLU A 278 -9.81 -21.92 36.37
N ILE A 279 -10.29 -21.56 35.15
CA ILE A 279 -11.26 -22.38 34.41
C ILE A 279 -10.58 -23.59 33.77
N PHE A 280 -9.37 -23.41 33.24
CA PHE A 280 -8.59 -24.46 32.60
C PHE A 280 -7.27 -24.71 33.33
N ASP A 281 -6.87 -25.97 33.47
CA ASP A 281 -5.54 -26.35 33.94
C ASP A 281 -4.50 -26.21 32.81
N SER A 282 -4.95 -26.33 31.55
CA SER A 282 -4.14 -26.18 30.35
C SER A 282 -5.04 -25.76 29.18
N PRO A 283 -4.73 -24.63 28.50
CA PRO A 283 -3.64 -23.71 28.82
C PRO A 283 -3.86 -22.97 30.14
N ASP A 284 -2.75 -22.65 30.86
CA ASP A 284 -2.77 -21.90 32.11
C ASP A 284 -3.01 -20.41 31.84
N GLY A 285 -3.60 -19.68 32.80
CA GLY A 285 -3.87 -18.25 32.72
C GLY A 285 -5.27 -17.91 32.21
N ASN A 286 -5.40 -16.81 31.50
CA ASN A 286 -6.67 -16.22 31.06
C ASN A 286 -6.80 -16.03 29.54
N GLY A 287 -5.91 -16.65 28.74
CA GLY A 287 -5.88 -16.53 27.29
C GLY A 287 -4.95 -15.43 26.78
N ASN A 288 -4.91 -15.25 25.48
CA ASN A 288 -3.95 -14.38 24.79
C ASN A 288 -4.54 -13.11 24.17
N ILE A 289 -5.79 -12.76 24.52
CA ILE A 289 -6.45 -11.56 23.97
C ILE A 289 -5.76 -10.26 24.43
N ASP A 290 -5.23 -10.25 25.64
CA ASP A 290 -4.53 -9.07 26.22
C ASP A 290 -3.02 -9.11 25.95
N ASN A 291 -2.46 -10.28 25.70
CA ASN A 291 -1.05 -10.48 25.44
C ASN A 291 -0.84 -11.73 24.58
N ARG A 292 -0.41 -11.55 23.33
CA ARG A 292 -0.20 -12.63 22.36
C ARG A 292 0.74 -13.75 22.84
N ASP A 293 1.66 -13.42 23.75
CA ASP A 293 2.63 -14.38 24.28
C ASP A 293 2.07 -15.29 25.39
N ASP A 294 0.85 -15.02 25.87
CA ASP A 294 0.22 -15.87 26.87
C ASP A 294 -0.22 -17.21 26.26
N PRO A 295 -0.19 -18.31 27.03
CA PRO A 295 -0.36 -19.64 26.48
C PRO A 295 -1.79 -19.89 25.98
N VAL A 296 -1.88 -20.39 24.75
CA VAL A 296 -3.06 -21.05 24.14
C VAL A 296 -2.59 -22.31 23.45
N ASN A 297 -3.33 -23.38 23.56
CA ASN A 297 -2.99 -24.68 22.95
C ASN A 297 -3.60 -24.77 21.55
N TYR A 298 -3.02 -24.10 20.57
CA TYR A 298 -3.44 -24.19 19.18
C TYR A 298 -3.08 -25.56 18.60
N ASN A 299 -4.00 -26.15 17.82
CA ASN A 299 -3.82 -27.42 17.13
C ASN A 299 -3.59 -27.26 15.63
N ASP A 300 -3.72 -26.06 15.12
CA ASP A 300 -3.46 -25.71 13.74
C ASP A 300 -2.45 -24.58 13.62
N ALA A 301 -1.89 -24.42 12.43
CA ALA A 301 -0.91 -23.38 12.14
C ALA A 301 -0.88 -23.09 10.64
N ASP A 302 -0.54 -21.86 10.29
CA ASP A 302 -0.30 -21.39 8.94
C ASP A 302 0.90 -22.08 8.26
N GLY A 303 1.13 -21.76 6.99
CA GLY A 303 2.27 -22.24 6.20
C GLY A 303 3.64 -21.86 6.77
N ASN A 304 3.72 -20.88 7.67
CA ASN A 304 4.94 -20.40 8.36
C ASN A 304 5.10 -21.02 9.75
N GLY A 305 4.11 -21.79 10.21
CA GLY A 305 4.09 -22.43 11.53
C GLY A 305 3.61 -21.50 12.66
N LEU A 306 2.91 -20.42 12.31
CA LEU A 306 2.22 -19.56 13.28
C LEU A 306 0.79 -20.07 13.53
N PRO A 307 0.26 -19.93 14.76
CA PRO A 307 -1.06 -20.45 15.09
C PRO A 307 -2.17 -19.65 14.37
N VAL A 308 -3.21 -20.37 13.93
CA VAL A 308 -4.44 -19.81 13.37
C VAL A 308 -5.54 -19.80 14.43
N GLY A 309 -6.02 -20.99 14.94
CA GLY A 309 -7.01 -21.02 16.03
C GLY A 309 -7.80 -22.33 16.19
#